data_444509c2507811c9f86f96eb51b8b344
#
_entry.id   444509c2507811c9f86f96eb51b8b344
#
_cell.length_a   1.000
_cell.length_b   1.000
_cell.length_c   1.000
_cell.angle_alpha   90.00
_cell.angle_beta   90.00
_cell.angle_gamma   90.00
#
_symmetry.space_group_name_H-M   'P 1'
#
loop_
_entity.id
_entity.type
_entity.pdbx_description
1 polymer ?
#
loop_
_entity_poly.entity_id
_entity_poly.type
_entity_poly.pdbx_seq_one_letter_code
_entity_poly.pdbx_strand_id
1 'polypeptide(L)'
;VVALSGGAATTTFTKVITIVDPVVLPVTFESTSINYAWNDFSGGNVTVVANPHSNAANNSTRVAKMVKNAGDPWGGSWIGLGGPIDFSANKVFRMKVFSPRVGAKVLLKVENAGNGSIAFEKEVLTTVANAWEDLAFDYRTINASNAYHNIVVIFDNGTPGDGSANFTFYMDDIRLTDAMPNSKIDLPVTFDVAGVNYTVTDFGNNQ
;
A
#
# COMPACT_ATOMS: atom_id res chain seq x y z
N VAL A 1 31.93 -15.71 22.09
CA VAL A 1 33.40 -15.60 22.21
C VAL A 1 33.94 -17.03 22.27
N VAL A 2 34.70 -17.43 21.29
CA VAL A 2 35.43 -18.71 21.32
C VAL A 2 36.91 -18.37 21.50
N ALA A 3 37.47 -18.73 22.62
CA ALA A 3 38.92 -18.62 22.88
C ALA A 3 39.58 -19.94 22.49
N LEU A 4 40.51 -19.90 21.56
CA LEU A 4 41.41 -21.03 21.25
C LEU A 4 42.73 -20.78 21.95
N SER A 5 43.03 -21.55 22.98
CA SER A 5 44.33 -21.51 23.69
C SER A 5 45.28 -22.53 23.11
N GLY A 6 46.32 -22.05 22.47
CA GLY A 6 47.43 -22.87 21.96
C GLY A 6 48.53 -21.95 21.49
N GLY A 7 49.28 -21.34 22.43
CA GLY A 7 50.48 -20.55 22.16
C GLY A 7 50.21 -19.14 21.62
N ALA A 8 50.31 -18.16 22.45
CA ALA A 8 50.71 -16.77 22.24
C ALA A 8 49.80 -15.79 21.42
N ALA A 9 48.72 -16.18 20.82
CA ALA A 9 47.80 -15.19 20.17
C ALA A 9 46.34 -15.57 20.38
N THR A 10 45.58 -14.69 21.07
CA THR A 10 44.13 -14.80 21.22
C THR A 10 43.51 -13.98 20.08
N THR A 11 42.82 -14.63 19.16
CA THR A 11 42.05 -13.94 18.10
C THR A 11 40.60 -13.87 18.54
N THR A 12 40.08 -12.66 18.70
CA THR A 12 38.65 -12.43 19.00
C THR A 12 37.89 -12.12 17.71
N PHE A 13 36.87 -12.91 17.40
CA PHE A 13 35.97 -12.64 16.33
C PHE A 13 34.69 -12.03 16.90
N THR A 14 34.34 -10.83 16.44
CA THR A 14 33.06 -10.19 16.78
C THR A 14 32.16 -10.23 15.57
N LYS A 15 31.02 -10.90 15.69
CA LYS A 15 29.94 -10.84 14.67
C LYS A 15 28.84 -9.93 15.18
N VAL A 16 28.59 -8.84 14.48
CA VAL A 16 27.42 -7.99 14.73
C VAL A 16 26.24 -8.63 14.02
N ILE A 17 25.19 -8.94 14.77
CA ILE A 17 23.91 -9.38 14.25
C ILE A 17 22.96 -8.22 14.39
N THR A 18 22.53 -7.63 13.28
CA THR A 18 21.48 -6.63 13.26
C THR A 18 20.14 -7.34 13.14
N ILE A 19 19.28 -7.17 14.12
CA ILE A 19 17.88 -7.63 14.06
C ILE A 19 17.08 -6.49 13.46
N VAL A 20 16.38 -6.76 12.36
CA VAL A 20 15.46 -5.82 11.70
C VAL A 20 14.05 -6.32 11.98
N ASP A 21 13.19 -5.43 12.44
CA ASP A 21 11.79 -5.76 12.67
C ASP A 21 11.09 -6.07 11.33
N PRO A 22 10.21 -7.07 11.30
CA PRO A 22 9.47 -7.39 10.08
C PRO A 22 8.47 -6.29 9.73
N VAL A 23 8.19 -6.15 8.44
CA VAL A 23 7.07 -5.33 7.97
C VAL A 23 5.77 -6.04 8.31
N VAL A 24 4.85 -5.37 9.00
CA VAL A 24 3.52 -5.88 9.34
C VAL A 24 2.46 -4.81 9.05
N LEU A 25 1.20 -5.23 8.92
CA LEU A 25 0.07 -4.30 8.80
C LEU A 25 -0.28 -3.68 10.18
N PRO A 26 -0.60 -2.39 10.25
CA PRO A 26 -0.58 -1.42 9.15
C PRO A 26 0.83 -1.00 8.75
N VAL A 27 1.07 -0.79 7.44
CA VAL A 27 2.33 -0.26 6.92
C VAL A 27 2.24 1.25 6.87
N THR A 28 2.93 1.93 7.78
CA THR A 28 2.85 3.40 7.96
C THR A 28 4.14 4.13 7.62
N PHE A 29 5.22 3.41 7.33
CA PHE A 29 6.54 3.93 7.02
C PHE A 29 7.24 4.75 8.12
N GLU A 30 6.63 4.88 9.30
CA GLU A 30 7.15 5.70 10.41
C GLU A 30 8.31 5.05 11.20
N SER A 31 8.35 3.72 11.24
CA SER A 31 9.38 3.01 12.02
C SER A 31 10.77 3.21 11.43
N THR A 32 11.75 3.44 12.30
CA THR A 32 13.18 3.50 11.95
C THR A 32 13.89 2.16 12.10
N SER A 33 13.26 1.17 12.76
CA SER A 33 13.79 -0.18 12.94
C SER A 33 13.36 -1.16 11.84
N ILE A 34 12.33 -0.79 11.05
CA ILE A 34 11.85 -1.60 9.93
C ILE A 34 12.58 -1.19 8.65
N ASN A 35 13.11 -2.18 7.94
CA ASN A 35 13.58 -1.97 6.57
C ASN A 35 12.41 -2.14 5.59
N TYR A 36 11.86 -1.04 5.09
CA TYR A 36 10.83 -1.03 4.05
C TYR A 36 11.44 -1.26 2.66
N ALA A 37 12.04 -2.44 2.47
CA ALA A 37 12.67 -2.81 1.21
C ALA A 37 11.60 -3.18 0.18
N TRP A 38 11.41 -2.32 -0.81
CA TRP A 38 10.55 -2.57 -1.96
C TRP A 38 11.34 -3.28 -3.07
N ASN A 39 10.65 -4.14 -3.79
CA ASN A 39 11.16 -4.83 -4.96
C ASN A 39 10.46 -4.25 -6.19
N ASP A 40 11.19 -3.46 -6.93
CA ASP A 40 10.69 -2.72 -8.08
C ASP A 40 10.72 -3.58 -9.35
N PHE A 41 9.73 -3.39 -10.23
CA PHE A 41 9.67 -4.10 -11.51
C PHE A 41 9.07 -3.23 -12.61
N SER A 42 9.49 -3.49 -13.86
CA SER A 42 8.92 -2.92 -15.09
C SER A 42 8.74 -1.39 -15.08
N GLY A 43 9.68 -0.67 -14.48
CA GLY A 43 9.67 0.80 -14.43
C GLY A 43 9.08 1.39 -13.15
N GLY A 44 8.47 0.59 -12.27
CA GLY A 44 8.11 1.06 -10.92
C GLY A 44 9.35 1.33 -10.09
N ASN A 45 9.30 2.32 -9.19
CA ASN A 45 10.36 2.60 -8.23
C ASN A 45 9.76 3.22 -6.98
N VAL A 46 9.91 2.54 -5.84
CA VAL A 46 9.40 3.01 -4.54
C VAL A 46 10.54 3.33 -3.60
N THR A 47 10.47 4.50 -2.98
CA THR A 47 11.38 4.95 -1.92
C THR A 47 10.60 5.55 -0.77
N VAL A 48 11.03 5.28 0.47
CA VAL A 48 10.44 5.93 1.65
C VAL A 48 11.11 7.29 1.85
N VAL A 49 10.31 8.35 1.89
CA VAL A 49 10.76 9.75 1.96
C VAL A 49 10.05 10.51 3.08
N ALA A 50 10.54 11.68 3.45
CA ALA A 50 9.77 12.63 4.26
C ALA A 50 8.48 12.98 3.52
N ASN A 51 7.36 13.14 4.23
CA ASN A 51 6.07 13.47 3.63
C ASN A 51 6.07 14.92 3.09
N PRO A 52 6.12 15.14 1.76
CA PRO A 52 6.14 16.48 1.20
C PRO A 52 4.77 17.17 1.17
N HIS A 53 3.69 16.42 1.49
CA HIS A 53 2.31 16.86 1.40
C HIS A 53 1.57 16.66 2.73
N SER A 54 2.28 16.80 3.87
CA SER A 54 1.70 16.61 5.21
C SER A 54 0.58 17.63 5.47
N ASN A 55 -0.59 17.13 5.88
CA ASN A 55 -1.76 17.94 6.23
C ASN A 55 -2.71 17.16 7.15
N ALA A 56 -3.91 17.69 7.42
CA ALA A 56 -4.89 17.05 8.30
C ALA A 56 -5.38 15.67 7.80
N ALA A 57 -5.38 15.40 6.49
CA ALA A 57 -5.78 14.11 5.93
C ALA A 57 -4.66 13.05 6.05
N ASN A 58 -3.40 13.51 6.02
CA ASN A 58 -2.23 12.66 6.28
C ASN A 58 -1.12 13.47 6.94
N ASN A 59 -1.00 13.36 8.26
CA ASN A 59 0.01 14.05 9.08
C ASN A 59 1.25 13.19 9.36
N SER A 60 1.41 12.05 8.72
CA SER A 60 2.60 11.19 8.81
C SER A 60 3.86 11.97 8.47
N THR A 61 4.97 11.64 9.13
CA THR A 61 6.26 12.28 8.88
C THR A 61 6.96 11.68 7.66
N ARG A 62 6.66 10.41 7.35
CA ARG A 62 7.23 9.65 6.25
C ARG A 62 6.14 8.96 5.44
N VAL A 63 6.39 8.80 4.15
CA VAL A 63 5.48 8.13 3.20
C VAL A 63 6.30 7.37 2.15
N ALA A 64 5.69 6.44 1.46
CA ALA A 64 6.31 5.83 0.29
C ALA A 64 6.01 6.69 -0.95
N LYS A 65 7.07 7.07 -1.66
CA LYS A 65 7.01 7.75 -2.96
C LYS A 65 7.18 6.71 -4.04
N MET A 66 6.21 6.59 -4.94
CA MET A 66 6.25 5.76 -6.13
C MET A 66 6.47 6.64 -7.36
N VAL A 67 7.52 6.34 -8.12
CA VAL A 67 7.75 6.92 -9.45
C VAL A 67 7.56 5.82 -10.48
N LYS A 68 6.66 6.03 -11.43
CA LYS A 68 6.49 5.14 -12.56
C LYS A 68 7.32 5.65 -13.73
N ASN A 69 8.48 5.04 -13.93
CA ASN A 69 9.39 5.32 -15.03
C ASN A 69 8.95 4.63 -16.32
N ALA A 70 9.68 4.86 -17.41
CA ALA A 70 9.50 4.13 -18.64
C ALA A 70 9.69 2.63 -18.40
N GLY A 71 8.76 1.83 -18.90
CA GLY A 71 8.70 0.39 -18.72
C GLY A 71 7.38 -0.17 -19.20
N ASP A 72 6.98 -1.30 -18.65
CA ASP A 72 5.72 -1.92 -19.03
C ASP A 72 4.51 -1.19 -18.41
N PRO A 73 3.32 -1.30 -19.02
CA PRO A 73 2.09 -0.71 -18.47
C PRO A 73 1.76 -1.16 -17.04
N TRP A 74 2.22 -2.35 -16.65
CA TRP A 74 2.06 -2.93 -15.32
C TRP A 74 3.26 -2.68 -14.38
N GLY A 75 4.13 -1.72 -14.69
CA GLY A 75 5.26 -1.36 -13.83
C GLY A 75 4.80 -0.98 -12.43
N GLY A 76 5.42 -1.59 -11.41
CA GLY A 76 5.03 -1.46 -10.03
C GLY A 76 6.11 -1.88 -9.05
N SER A 77 5.72 -2.11 -7.82
CA SER A 77 6.63 -2.54 -6.75
C SER A 77 5.89 -3.41 -5.74
N TRP A 78 6.61 -4.31 -5.08
CA TRP A 78 6.04 -5.12 -4.02
C TRP A 78 6.91 -5.10 -2.76
N ILE A 79 6.27 -5.33 -1.61
CA ILE A 79 6.90 -5.45 -0.30
C ILE A 79 6.43 -6.74 0.38
N GLY A 80 7.39 -7.48 0.95
CA GLY A 80 7.11 -8.69 1.73
C GLY A 80 6.79 -8.37 3.18
N LEU A 81 5.76 -9.01 3.72
CA LEU A 81 5.41 -8.96 5.13
C LEU A 81 6.11 -10.08 5.91
N GLY A 82 6.32 -9.87 7.21
CA GLY A 82 6.94 -10.84 8.10
C GLY A 82 6.12 -12.09 8.40
N GLY A 83 4.86 -12.12 7.96
CA GLY A 83 3.94 -13.25 8.09
C GLY A 83 2.76 -13.12 7.13
N PRO A 84 1.91 -14.16 7.02
CA PRO A 84 0.74 -14.11 6.18
C PRO A 84 -0.27 -13.08 6.69
N ILE A 85 -0.99 -12.45 5.76
CA ILE A 85 -2.08 -11.52 6.06
C ILE A 85 -3.27 -12.32 6.60
N ASP A 86 -3.80 -11.91 7.75
CA ASP A 86 -4.99 -12.50 8.35
C ASP A 86 -6.26 -11.85 7.78
N PHE A 87 -6.97 -12.59 6.92
CA PHE A 87 -8.25 -12.19 6.35
C PHE A 87 -9.46 -12.77 7.09
N SER A 88 -9.30 -13.29 8.32
CA SER A 88 -10.40 -13.90 9.06
C SER A 88 -11.47 -12.89 9.47
N ALA A 89 -11.09 -11.72 9.95
CA ALA A 89 -11.97 -10.66 10.42
C ALA A 89 -12.09 -9.51 9.42
N ASN A 90 -10.97 -9.02 8.90
CA ASN A 90 -10.89 -7.83 8.08
C ASN A 90 -10.62 -8.19 6.62
N LYS A 91 -11.40 -7.65 5.69
CA LYS A 91 -11.32 -7.98 4.25
C LYS A 91 -11.45 -6.74 3.35
N VAL A 92 -11.16 -5.58 3.85
CA VAL A 92 -11.08 -4.35 3.06
C VAL A 92 -9.72 -3.72 3.28
N PHE A 93 -8.91 -3.64 2.24
CA PHE A 93 -7.71 -2.83 2.31
C PHE A 93 -8.05 -1.35 2.19
N ARG A 94 -7.40 -0.56 3.01
CA ARG A 94 -7.38 0.90 2.89
C ARG A 94 -5.94 1.34 2.69
N MET A 95 -5.76 2.37 1.86
CA MET A 95 -4.47 2.98 1.61
C MET A 95 -4.66 4.47 1.33
N LYS A 96 -3.94 5.32 2.04
CA LYS A 96 -3.87 6.74 1.70
C LYS A 96 -3.03 6.91 0.45
N VAL A 97 -3.55 7.66 -0.50
CA VAL A 97 -2.90 7.94 -1.77
C VAL A 97 -2.92 9.44 -2.05
N PHE A 98 -1.79 9.96 -2.50
CA PHE A 98 -1.68 11.29 -3.10
C PHE A 98 -1.34 11.11 -4.58
N SER A 99 -2.27 11.51 -5.44
CA SER A 99 -2.13 11.38 -6.90
C SER A 99 -1.98 12.75 -7.56
N PRO A 100 -1.13 12.89 -8.58
CA PRO A 100 -1.04 14.13 -9.35
C PRO A 100 -2.29 14.41 -10.20
N ARG A 101 -3.17 13.42 -10.39
CA ARG A 101 -4.37 13.54 -11.24
C ARG A 101 -5.52 12.66 -10.77
N VAL A 102 -6.72 13.03 -11.18
CA VAL A 102 -7.94 12.21 -11.07
C VAL A 102 -7.91 11.09 -12.11
N GLY A 103 -8.51 9.94 -11.78
CA GLY A 103 -8.70 8.82 -12.69
C GLY A 103 -7.47 7.94 -12.89
N ALA A 104 -6.39 8.15 -12.14
CA ALA A 104 -5.26 7.22 -12.15
C ALA A 104 -5.70 5.88 -11.52
N LYS A 105 -5.43 4.79 -12.22
CA LYS A 105 -5.74 3.44 -11.74
C LYS A 105 -4.73 3.01 -10.69
N VAL A 106 -5.22 2.66 -9.52
CA VAL A 106 -4.39 2.11 -8.44
C VAL A 106 -4.78 0.66 -8.23
N LEU A 107 -3.89 -0.25 -8.57
CA LEU A 107 -4.04 -1.67 -8.32
C LEU A 107 -3.29 -2.04 -7.05
N LEU A 108 -4.01 -2.67 -6.13
CA LEU A 108 -3.43 -3.33 -4.95
C LEU A 108 -3.66 -4.83 -5.09
N LYS A 109 -2.58 -5.60 -4.98
CA LYS A 109 -2.58 -7.05 -5.12
C LYS A 109 -1.89 -7.68 -3.92
N VAL A 110 -2.34 -8.83 -3.50
CA VAL A 110 -1.65 -9.67 -2.52
C VAL A 110 -1.25 -10.99 -3.15
N GLU A 111 -0.08 -11.50 -2.78
CA GLU A 111 0.49 -12.71 -3.35
C GLU A 111 1.06 -13.64 -2.27
N ASN A 112 1.03 -14.94 -2.55
CA ASN A 112 1.78 -15.92 -1.77
C ASN A 112 3.29 -15.79 -2.05
N ALA A 113 4.12 -15.82 -1.01
CA ALA A 113 5.57 -15.66 -1.14
C ALA A 113 6.25 -16.74 -1.97
N GLY A 114 5.72 -17.97 -1.96
CA GLY A 114 6.31 -19.12 -2.68
C GLY A 114 5.68 -19.37 -4.04
N ASN A 115 4.51 -18.77 -4.33
CA ASN A 115 3.79 -18.96 -5.59
C ASN A 115 2.97 -17.73 -5.95
N GLY A 116 3.52 -16.85 -6.76
CA GLY A 116 2.84 -15.62 -7.20
C GLY A 116 1.55 -15.83 -8.02
N SER A 117 1.27 -17.06 -8.49
CA SER A 117 -0.02 -17.39 -9.12
C SER A 117 -1.16 -17.49 -8.09
N ILE A 118 -0.85 -17.66 -6.81
CA ILE A 118 -1.80 -17.55 -5.72
C ILE A 118 -1.87 -16.09 -5.33
N ALA A 119 -2.79 -15.37 -5.93
CA ALA A 119 -2.92 -13.92 -5.79
C ALA A 119 -4.37 -13.48 -5.76
N PHE A 120 -4.61 -12.27 -5.26
CA PHE A 120 -5.88 -11.59 -5.34
C PHE A 120 -5.65 -10.09 -5.50
N GLU A 121 -6.40 -9.44 -6.37
CA GLU A 121 -6.18 -8.03 -6.67
C GLU A 121 -7.48 -7.24 -6.83
N LYS A 122 -7.40 -5.96 -6.56
CA LYS A 122 -8.45 -4.97 -6.84
C LYS A 122 -7.82 -3.70 -7.39
N GLU A 123 -8.53 -3.08 -8.30
CA GLU A 123 -8.19 -1.80 -8.90
C GLU A 123 -9.25 -0.75 -8.55
N VAL A 124 -8.81 0.44 -8.16
CA VAL A 124 -9.67 1.60 -7.91
C VAL A 124 -9.08 2.82 -8.60
N LEU A 125 -9.93 3.80 -8.88
CA LEU A 125 -9.50 5.06 -9.49
C LEU A 125 -9.30 6.13 -8.42
N THR A 126 -8.30 7.00 -8.61
CA THR A 126 -8.16 8.21 -7.81
C THR A 126 -9.29 9.20 -8.14
N THR A 127 -9.83 9.84 -7.13
CA THR A 127 -10.98 10.75 -7.25
C THR A 127 -10.62 12.22 -7.10
N VAL A 128 -9.45 12.49 -6.50
CA VAL A 128 -8.91 13.84 -6.33
C VAL A 128 -7.50 13.94 -6.90
N ALA A 129 -7.09 15.15 -7.28
CA ALA A 129 -5.74 15.45 -7.72
C ALA A 129 -5.03 16.35 -6.72
N ASN A 130 -3.74 16.11 -6.48
CA ASN A 130 -2.89 16.89 -5.59
C ASN A 130 -3.43 17.01 -4.15
N ALA A 131 -4.08 15.97 -3.69
CA ALA A 131 -4.61 15.84 -2.34
C ALA A 131 -4.56 14.37 -1.88
N TRP A 132 -4.48 14.16 -0.56
CA TRP A 132 -4.60 12.84 0.02
C TRP A 132 -6.05 12.35 -0.02
N GLU A 133 -6.25 11.12 -0.45
CA GLU A 133 -7.50 10.38 -0.35
C GLU A 133 -7.24 8.98 0.24
N ASP A 134 -8.24 8.41 0.86
CA ASP A 134 -8.17 7.10 1.49
C ASP A 134 -8.92 6.08 0.63
N LEU A 135 -8.20 5.43 -0.28
CA LEU A 135 -8.76 4.45 -1.21
C LEU A 135 -9.13 3.15 -0.49
N ALA A 136 -10.22 2.53 -0.92
CA ALA A 136 -10.71 1.26 -0.38
C ALA A 136 -10.75 0.19 -1.46
N PHE A 137 -10.16 -0.96 -1.15
CA PHE A 137 -10.07 -2.12 -2.03
C PHE A 137 -10.85 -3.29 -1.42
N ASP A 138 -11.90 -3.74 -2.10
CA ASP A 138 -12.81 -4.78 -1.61
C ASP A 138 -12.23 -6.18 -1.79
N TYR A 139 -11.76 -6.76 -0.70
CA TYR A 139 -11.20 -8.11 -0.65
C TYR A 139 -12.17 -9.14 -0.03
N ARG A 140 -13.46 -8.81 0.13
CA ARG A 140 -14.44 -9.70 0.79
C ARG A 140 -14.62 -11.05 0.10
N THR A 141 -14.26 -11.16 -1.19
CA THR A 141 -14.33 -12.41 -1.96
C THR A 141 -13.00 -13.16 -2.03
N ILE A 142 -11.96 -12.71 -1.29
CA ILE A 142 -10.67 -13.38 -1.25
C ILE A 142 -10.79 -14.80 -0.67
N ASN A 143 -10.00 -15.73 -1.19
CA ASN A 143 -9.83 -17.04 -0.56
C ASN A 143 -8.92 -16.91 0.67
N ALA A 144 -9.51 -16.75 1.84
CA ALA A 144 -8.78 -16.56 3.10
C ALA A 144 -7.98 -17.80 3.57
N SER A 145 -8.16 -18.96 2.92
CA SER A 145 -7.35 -20.15 3.21
C SER A 145 -5.95 -20.11 2.61
N ASN A 146 -5.71 -19.20 1.67
CA ASN A 146 -4.39 -18.99 1.09
C ASN A 146 -3.52 -18.11 2.01
N ALA A 147 -2.23 -18.39 2.04
CA ALA A 147 -1.26 -17.58 2.75
C ALA A 147 -0.70 -16.49 1.82
N TYR A 148 -1.15 -15.25 1.99
CA TYR A 148 -0.65 -14.09 1.23
C TYR A 148 0.37 -13.32 2.08
N HIS A 149 1.56 -13.06 1.54
CA HIS A 149 2.65 -12.42 2.26
C HIS A 149 3.14 -11.13 1.61
N ASN A 150 2.91 -10.99 0.30
CA ASN A 150 3.39 -9.84 -0.44
C ASN A 150 2.23 -8.88 -0.74
N ILE A 151 2.52 -7.59 -0.61
CA ILE A 151 1.66 -6.52 -1.10
C ILE A 151 2.32 -5.94 -2.35
N VAL A 152 1.62 -5.97 -3.47
CA VAL A 152 2.03 -5.39 -4.74
C VAL A 152 1.19 -4.15 -5.00
N VAL A 153 1.82 -3.05 -5.41
CA VAL A 153 1.12 -1.81 -5.79
C VAL A 153 1.56 -1.39 -7.18
N ILE A 154 0.58 -1.12 -8.04
CA ILE A 154 0.79 -0.59 -9.37
C ILE A 154 -0.04 0.68 -9.50
N PHE A 155 0.64 1.81 -9.68
CA PHE A 155 -0.02 3.07 -9.99
C PHE A 155 -0.17 3.24 -11.50
N ASP A 156 -1.28 3.83 -11.92
CA ASP A 156 -1.64 4.04 -13.32
C ASP A 156 -1.54 2.76 -14.15
N ASN A 157 -2.11 1.68 -13.59
CA ASN A 157 -2.10 0.37 -14.23
C ASN A 157 -2.69 0.42 -15.65
N GLY A 158 -1.98 -0.14 -16.60
CA GLY A 158 -2.33 -0.10 -18.01
C GLY A 158 -1.67 1.03 -18.81
N THR A 159 -0.92 1.93 -18.16
CA THR A 159 -0.22 3.05 -18.81
C THR A 159 1.28 2.97 -18.52
N PRO A 160 2.18 2.95 -19.53
CA PRO A 160 3.61 3.12 -19.31
C PRO A 160 3.90 4.48 -18.67
N GLY A 161 4.81 4.50 -17.68
CA GLY A 161 5.26 5.74 -17.09
C GLY A 161 6.34 6.44 -17.91
N ASP A 162 6.71 7.66 -17.49
CA ASP A 162 7.83 8.42 -18.04
C ASP A 162 8.75 9.01 -16.95
N GLY A 163 8.44 8.74 -15.68
CA GLY A 163 9.20 9.22 -14.53
C GLY A 163 8.93 10.70 -14.17
N SER A 164 8.02 11.37 -14.89
CA SER A 164 7.68 12.77 -14.63
C SER A 164 6.87 12.95 -13.34
N ALA A 165 6.64 14.21 -12.97
CA ALA A 165 5.76 14.55 -11.86
C ALA A 165 4.34 14.00 -12.04
N ASN A 166 3.86 13.85 -13.29
CA ASN A 166 2.57 13.28 -13.60
C ASN A 166 2.48 11.76 -13.35
N PHE A 167 3.63 11.09 -13.20
CA PHE A 167 3.78 9.69 -12.85
C PHE A 167 4.45 9.49 -11.48
N THR A 168 4.38 10.51 -10.61
CA THR A 168 4.87 10.47 -9.24
C THR A 168 3.69 10.48 -8.28
N PHE A 169 3.58 9.41 -7.49
CA PHE A 169 2.52 9.19 -6.51
C PHE A 169 3.11 9.02 -5.12
N TYR A 170 2.29 9.23 -4.08
CA TYR A 170 2.68 8.89 -2.72
C TYR A 170 1.62 8.00 -2.11
N MET A 171 2.03 7.07 -1.26
CA MET A 171 1.14 6.17 -0.54
C MET A 171 1.55 6.04 0.91
N ASP A 172 0.57 5.76 1.75
CA ASP A 172 0.75 5.64 3.19
C ASP A 172 -0.38 4.82 3.83
N ASP A 173 -0.17 4.41 5.08
CA ASP A 173 -1.19 3.80 5.93
C ASP A 173 -1.94 2.67 5.21
N ILE A 174 -1.14 1.69 4.69
CA ILE A 174 -1.71 0.48 4.09
C ILE A 174 -2.20 -0.40 5.23
N ARG A 175 -3.52 -0.59 5.33
CA ARG A 175 -4.13 -1.29 6.45
C ARG A 175 -5.31 -2.15 6.01
N LEU A 176 -5.63 -3.13 6.84
CA LEU A 176 -6.79 -3.99 6.65
C LEU A 176 -7.89 -3.58 7.64
N THR A 177 -9.13 -3.45 7.16
CA THR A 177 -10.32 -3.06 7.93
C THR A 177 -11.50 -3.99 7.61
N ASP A 178 -12.57 -3.88 8.39
CA ASP A 178 -13.82 -4.63 8.17
C ASP A 178 -14.85 -3.87 7.31
N ALA A 179 -14.66 -2.56 7.14
CA ALA A 179 -15.65 -1.67 6.54
C ALA A 179 -15.19 -1.06 5.21
N MET A 180 -15.98 -1.26 4.17
CA MET A 180 -15.98 -0.36 3.02
C MET A 180 -16.43 1.04 3.50
N PRO A 181 -15.95 2.13 2.84
CA PRO A 181 -16.55 3.44 3.07
C PRO A 181 -18.06 3.32 2.98
N ASN A 182 -18.75 3.85 3.96
CA ASN A 182 -20.20 3.74 4.03
C ASN A 182 -20.82 4.24 2.71
N SER A 183 -21.42 3.32 1.95
CA SER A 183 -22.35 3.69 0.89
C SER A 183 -23.74 4.03 1.46
N LYS A 184 -23.92 3.88 2.80
CA LYS A 184 -25.16 4.24 3.48
C LYS A 184 -25.07 5.70 3.90
N ILE A 185 -26.12 6.42 3.57
CA ILE A 185 -26.31 7.81 4.00
C ILE A 185 -26.97 7.75 5.36
N ASP A 186 -26.28 8.24 6.39
CA ASP A 186 -26.83 8.36 7.74
C ASP A 186 -27.63 9.65 7.88
N LEU A 187 -28.64 9.64 8.74
CA LEU A 187 -29.44 10.84 9.06
C LEU A 187 -28.69 11.70 10.12
N PRO A 188 -28.75 13.03 9.98
CA PRO A 188 -29.37 13.82 8.93
C PRO A 188 -28.57 13.84 7.62
N VAL A 189 -29.27 13.77 6.48
CA VAL A 189 -28.62 13.85 5.17
C VAL A 189 -28.31 15.29 4.84
N THR A 190 -27.03 15.68 4.93
CA THR A 190 -26.58 17.05 4.67
C THR A 190 -26.07 17.27 3.23
N PHE A 191 -25.83 16.20 2.49
CA PHE A 191 -25.23 16.19 1.15
C PHE A 191 -23.80 16.78 1.08
N ASP A 192 -23.18 17.06 2.22
CA ASP A 192 -21.89 17.75 2.33
C ASP A 192 -20.72 16.80 2.65
N VAL A 193 -20.98 15.51 2.87
CA VAL A 193 -19.94 14.57 3.30
C VAL A 193 -19.13 14.11 2.07
N ALA A 194 -17.86 14.45 2.05
CA ALA A 194 -16.96 14.04 0.98
C ALA A 194 -16.83 12.51 0.92
N GLY A 195 -16.85 11.94 -0.30
CA GLY A 195 -16.73 10.50 -0.53
C GLY A 195 -18.03 9.70 -0.37
N VAL A 196 -19.14 10.34 -0.04
CA VAL A 196 -20.48 9.72 -0.03
C VAL A 196 -21.14 9.87 -1.40
N ASN A 197 -21.64 8.75 -1.93
CA ASN A 197 -22.44 8.77 -3.15
C ASN A 197 -23.92 9.05 -2.79
N TYR A 198 -24.40 10.24 -3.13
CA TYR A 198 -25.78 10.67 -2.93
C TYR A 198 -26.70 10.41 -4.12
N THR A 199 -26.34 9.48 -4.99
CA THR A 199 -27.20 9.10 -6.12
C THR A 199 -28.50 8.50 -5.59
N VAL A 200 -29.63 9.09 -5.93
CA VAL A 200 -30.95 8.57 -5.65
C VAL A 200 -31.50 7.83 -6.85
N THR A 201 -32.22 6.74 -6.59
CA THR A 201 -32.96 6.02 -7.64
C THR A 201 -34.44 6.37 -7.49
N ASP A 202 -35.00 6.91 -8.56
CA ASP A 202 -36.43 7.21 -8.61
C ASP A 202 -37.24 5.90 -8.76
N PHE A 203 -38.33 5.79 -8.02
CA PHE A 203 -39.25 4.68 -8.14
C PHE A 203 -40.55 5.17 -8.79
N GLY A 204 -40.95 4.48 -9.81
CA GLY A 204 -42.23 4.75 -10.49
C GLY A 204 -42.22 6.02 -11.29
N ASN A 205 -43.32 6.26 -12.04
CA ASN A 205 -43.52 7.40 -12.93
C ASN A 205 -43.83 8.71 -12.14
N ASN A 206 -43.01 9.13 -11.21
CA ASN A 206 -43.11 10.47 -10.67
C ASN A 206 -42.30 11.39 -11.55
N GLN A 207 -43.03 12.09 -12.43
CA GLN A 207 -42.57 13.26 -13.15
C GLN A 207 -42.60 14.48 -12.23
#